data_3dd0a805161f7ebd4e6e5e87a06729a5
#
_entry.id   3dd0a805161f7ebd4e6e5e87a06729a5
#
_cell.length_a   1.000
_cell.length_b   1.000
_cell.length_c   1.000
_cell.angle_alpha   90.00
_cell.angle_beta   90.00
_cell.angle_gamma   90.00
#
_symmetry.space_group_name_H-M   'P 1'
#
loop_
_entity.id
_entity.type
_entity.pdbx_description
1 polymer ?
#
loop_
_entity_poly.entity_id
_entity_poly.type
_entity_poly.pdbx_seq_one_letter_code
_entity_poly.pdbx_strand_id
1 'polypeptide(L)'
;LLNMPIVDFLNKRVLFVTGKGGVGKSTVAIALGIRAAMEGRRTIIVEVASTENASRMFRQEEVGFKEVEISNDLWSISIDPEDSMREYVLLQLKVKAMRDLLFRSKMFTYLAAATPGLNELVTIGKIWELAQLDRKIKHGRKYDLVIVDAPATGHGISFLQTPRTFANIARVGPIHTQALQLQEMITDKEHTGTVLVSLPEEMPVNESASLEAELT
;
A
#
# COMPACT_ATOMS: atom_id res chain seq x y z
N LEU A 1 12.58 20.84 13.47
CA LEU A 1 11.75 20.61 12.28
C LEU A 1 12.48 21.21 11.08
N LEU A 2 12.62 20.46 9.98
CA LEU A 2 13.10 20.91 8.67
C LEU A 2 14.60 20.76 8.41
N ASN A 3 15.12 19.56 8.43
CA ASN A 3 16.31 19.23 7.64
C ASN A 3 16.45 17.71 7.41
N MET A 4 15.34 17.02 7.07
CA MET A 4 15.51 15.76 6.37
C MET A 4 15.55 16.11 4.87
N PRO A 5 16.68 15.96 4.18
CA PRO A 5 16.71 16.16 2.74
C PRO A 5 15.77 15.15 2.09
N ILE A 6 15.10 15.55 1.00
CA ILE A 6 14.20 14.67 0.21
C ILE A 6 14.86 13.33 -0.10
N VAL A 7 16.17 13.29 -0.20
CA VAL A 7 17.00 12.11 -0.40
C VAL A 7 16.79 11.04 0.70
N ASP A 8 16.55 11.41 1.96
CA ASP A 8 16.37 10.44 3.04
C ASP A 8 15.05 9.67 2.94
N PHE A 9 13.99 10.33 2.44
CA PHE A 9 12.72 9.63 2.20
C PHE A 9 12.85 8.59 1.08
N LEU A 10 13.60 8.90 0.04
CA LEU A 10 13.80 7.99 -1.08
C LEU A 10 14.66 6.77 -0.72
N ASN A 11 15.40 6.79 0.39
CA ASN A 11 16.17 5.64 0.87
C ASN A 11 15.32 4.57 1.57
N LYS A 12 14.05 4.85 1.84
CA LYS A 12 13.11 3.89 2.42
C LYS A 12 12.77 2.77 1.42
N ARG A 13 12.26 1.66 1.96
CA ARG A 13 11.70 0.56 1.18
C ARG A 13 10.23 0.80 0.84
N VAL A 14 9.49 1.36 1.80
CA VAL A 14 8.08 1.70 1.66
C VAL A 14 7.88 3.15 2.09
N LEU A 15 7.16 3.91 1.30
CA LEU A 15 6.83 5.29 1.56
C LEU A 15 5.32 5.50 1.42
N PHE A 16 4.64 5.71 2.51
CA PHE A 16 3.22 6.08 2.49
C PHE A 16 3.06 7.58 2.27
N VAL A 17 2.29 7.97 1.26
CA VAL A 17 1.92 9.37 1.00
C VAL A 17 0.48 9.55 1.40
N THR A 18 0.21 10.31 2.44
CA THR A 18 -1.13 10.53 3.00
C THR A 18 -1.41 11.99 3.30
N GLY A 19 -2.62 12.32 3.66
CA GLY A 19 -3.09 13.68 3.92
C GLY A 19 -4.58 13.81 3.59
N LYS A 20 -5.15 14.97 3.82
CA LYS A 20 -6.57 15.25 3.55
C LYS A 20 -6.96 14.99 2.08
N GLY A 21 -8.24 14.78 1.84
CA GLY A 21 -8.77 14.71 0.46
C GLY A 21 -8.48 15.99 -0.32
N GLY A 22 -8.00 15.87 -1.57
CA GLY A 22 -7.79 17.02 -2.46
C GLY A 22 -6.50 17.81 -2.29
N VAL A 23 -5.62 17.48 -1.33
CA VAL A 23 -4.36 18.22 -1.07
C VAL A 23 -3.22 17.90 -2.05
N GLY A 24 -3.43 17.00 -3.01
CA GLY A 24 -2.41 16.66 -4.01
C GLY A 24 -1.54 15.46 -3.67
N LYS A 25 -1.99 14.51 -2.83
CA LYS A 25 -1.26 13.29 -2.46
C LYS A 25 -0.73 12.53 -3.68
N SER A 26 -1.60 12.21 -4.62
CA SER A 26 -1.23 11.48 -5.86
C SER A 26 -0.17 12.21 -6.66
N THR A 27 -0.27 13.55 -6.76
CA THR A 27 0.75 14.37 -7.44
C THR A 27 2.10 14.25 -6.74
N VAL A 28 2.12 14.32 -5.41
CA VAL A 28 3.35 14.17 -4.61
C VAL A 28 3.91 12.75 -4.74
N ALA A 29 3.07 11.72 -4.64
CA ALA A 29 3.49 10.33 -4.80
C ALA A 29 4.15 10.08 -6.17
N ILE A 30 3.53 10.60 -7.24
CA ILE A 30 4.05 10.49 -8.61
C ILE A 30 5.37 11.25 -8.75
N ALA A 31 5.46 12.49 -8.21
CA ALA A 31 6.68 13.29 -8.27
C ALA A 31 7.85 12.62 -7.54
N LEU A 32 7.61 12.03 -6.37
CA LEU A 32 8.60 11.24 -5.64
C LEU A 32 9.02 9.97 -6.42
N GLY A 33 8.07 9.31 -7.07
CA GLY A 33 8.33 8.15 -7.92
C GLY A 33 9.23 8.49 -9.11
N ILE A 34 8.91 9.58 -9.82
CA ILE A 34 9.74 10.10 -10.92
C ILE A 34 11.15 10.42 -10.42
N ARG A 35 11.24 11.12 -9.29
CA ARG A 35 12.54 11.49 -8.71
C ARG A 35 13.39 10.27 -8.35
N ALA A 36 12.80 9.26 -7.71
CA ALA A 36 13.49 8.02 -7.36
C ALA A 36 13.96 7.25 -8.62
N ALA A 37 13.10 7.16 -9.65
CA ALA A 37 13.45 6.53 -10.92
C ALA A 37 14.60 7.26 -11.64
N MET A 38 14.63 8.59 -11.60
CA MET A 38 15.75 9.40 -12.14
C MET A 38 17.07 9.14 -11.41
N GLU A 39 17.04 8.67 -10.18
CA GLU A 39 18.21 8.23 -9.41
C GLU A 39 18.58 6.75 -9.67
N GLY A 40 17.92 6.11 -10.63
CA GLY A 40 18.16 4.71 -11.02
C GLY A 40 17.55 3.69 -10.06
N ARG A 41 16.57 4.09 -9.22
CA ARG A 41 15.86 3.20 -8.31
C ARG A 41 14.62 2.62 -8.98
N ARG A 42 14.52 1.31 -9.05
CA ARG A 42 13.31 0.63 -9.52
C ARG A 42 12.16 0.89 -8.54
N THR A 43 11.24 1.74 -8.95
CA THR A 43 10.18 2.27 -8.08
C THR A 43 8.82 1.82 -8.58
N ILE A 44 7.94 1.43 -7.67
CA ILE A 44 6.54 1.18 -7.99
C ILE A 44 5.63 2.14 -7.21
N ILE A 45 4.69 2.77 -7.91
CA ILE A 45 3.61 3.56 -7.32
C ILE A 45 2.43 2.62 -7.13
N VAL A 46 1.96 2.52 -5.90
CA VAL A 46 0.81 1.71 -5.49
C VAL A 46 -0.35 2.64 -5.22
N GLU A 47 -1.37 2.58 -6.07
CA GLU A 47 -2.59 3.35 -5.92
C GLU A 47 -3.62 2.52 -5.16
N VAL A 48 -4.02 3.02 -3.99
CA VAL A 48 -5.08 2.43 -3.17
C VAL A 48 -6.36 3.23 -3.43
N ALA A 49 -7.47 2.57 -3.75
CA ALA A 49 -8.77 3.19 -4.07
C ALA A 49 -9.05 3.53 -5.55
N SER A 50 -8.52 2.76 -6.48
CA SER A 50 -8.97 2.67 -7.88
C SER A 50 -8.98 3.99 -8.68
N THR A 51 -8.11 4.94 -8.38
CA THR A 51 -8.10 6.24 -9.06
C THR A 51 -7.19 6.32 -10.27
N GLU A 52 -6.24 5.39 -10.42
CA GLU A 52 -5.30 5.26 -11.56
C GLU A 52 -4.71 6.60 -12.07
N ASN A 53 -4.37 7.48 -11.11
CA ASN A 53 -3.84 8.81 -11.42
C ASN A 53 -2.47 8.74 -12.09
N ALA A 54 -1.62 7.77 -11.68
CA ALA A 54 -0.29 7.61 -12.23
C ALA A 54 -0.37 7.21 -13.71
N SER A 55 -1.15 6.17 -14.07
CA SER A 55 -1.30 5.74 -15.46
C SER A 55 -1.87 6.84 -16.35
N ARG A 56 -2.88 7.57 -15.87
CA ARG A 56 -3.47 8.71 -16.60
C ARG A 56 -2.46 9.84 -16.84
N MET A 57 -1.61 10.16 -15.84
CA MET A 57 -0.59 11.19 -15.99
C MET A 57 0.43 10.83 -17.07
N PHE A 58 0.77 9.55 -17.22
CA PHE A 58 1.67 9.07 -18.26
C PHE A 58 0.96 8.67 -19.55
N ARG A 59 -0.34 8.97 -19.69
CA ARG A 59 -1.18 8.64 -20.87
C ARG A 59 -1.15 7.16 -21.22
N GLN A 60 -1.07 6.31 -20.20
CA GLN A 60 -1.17 4.86 -20.33
C GLN A 60 -2.64 4.42 -20.25
N GLU A 61 -2.92 3.22 -20.71
CA GLU A 61 -4.20 2.56 -20.46
C GLU A 61 -4.36 2.23 -18.97
N GLU A 62 -5.58 1.87 -18.55
CA GLU A 62 -5.85 1.45 -17.18
C GLU A 62 -4.94 0.30 -16.77
N VAL A 63 -4.25 0.46 -15.64
CA VAL A 63 -3.25 -0.50 -15.15
C VAL A 63 -3.92 -1.67 -14.43
N GLY A 64 -4.95 -1.40 -13.64
CA GLY A 64 -5.61 -2.40 -12.82
C GLY A 64 -4.63 -3.09 -11.86
N PHE A 65 -4.93 -4.33 -11.51
CA PHE A 65 -4.11 -5.16 -10.61
C PHE A 65 -2.94 -5.83 -11.35
N LYS A 66 -2.19 -5.02 -12.12
CA LYS A 66 -0.98 -5.45 -12.83
C LYS A 66 0.14 -4.46 -12.62
N GLU A 67 1.36 -4.97 -12.52
CA GLU A 67 2.56 -4.15 -12.43
C GLU A 67 2.95 -3.67 -13.84
N VAL A 68 2.59 -2.45 -14.21
CA VAL A 68 2.83 -1.86 -15.54
C VAL A 68 3.93 -0.82 -15.45
N GLU A 69 4.93 -0.91 -16.33
CA GLU A 69 5.97 0.09 -16.47
C GLU A 69 5.39 1.33 -17.17
N ILE A 70 5.37 2.46 -16.47
CA ILE A 70 4.82 3.73 -16.96
C ILE A 70 5.91 4.70 -17.43
N SER A 71 7.14 4.49 -16.98
CA SER A 71 8.36 5.18 -17.42
C SER A 71 9.57 4.33 -17.05
N ASN A 72 10.76 4.69 -17.53
CA ASN A 72 11.99 3.98 -17.22
C ASN A 72 12.19 3.90 -15.70
N ASP A 73 12.40 2.68 -15.17
CA ASP A 73 12.52 2.37 -13.74
C ASP A 73 11.34 2.82 -12.86
N LEU A 74 10.17 3.10 -13.47
CA LEU A 74 8.95 3.49 -12.77
C LEU A 74 7.77 2.65 -13.21
N TRP A 75 7.16 1.96 -12.26
CA TRP A 75 5.96 1.13 -12.43
C TRP A 75 4.77 1.69 -11.68
N SER A 76 3.58 1.27 -12.05
CA SER A 76 2.34 1.53 -11.32
C SER A 76 1.52 0.25 -11.20
N ILE A 77 0.74 0.16 -10.12
CA ILE A 77 -0.28 -0.85 -9.87
C ILE A 77 -1.45 -0.18 -9.14
N SER A 78 -2.68 -0.49 -9.56
CA SER A 78 -3.89 -0.13 -8.81
C SER A 78 -4.33 -1.35 -8.02
N ILE A 79 -4.34 -1.24 -6.68
CA ILE A 79 -4.70 -2.35 -5.81
C ILE A 79 -6.20 -2.40 -5.61
N ASP A 80 -6.81 -3.48 -6.12
CA ASP A 80 -8.16 -3.88 -5.77
C ASP A 80 -8.13 -4.88 -4.61
N PRO A 81 -8.92 -4.68 -3.53
CA PRO A 81 -8.97 -5.60 -2.39
C PRO A 81 -9.42 -7.02 -2.75
N GLU A 82 -10.35 -7.18 -3.70
CA GLU A 82 -10.81 -8.51 -4.13
C GLU A 82 -9.70 -9.28 -4.84
N ASP A 83 -8.96 -8.62 -5.73
CA ASP A 83 -7.83 -9.22 -6.43
C ASP A 83 -6.69 -9.52 -5.47
N SER A 84 -6.42 -8.65 -4.49
CA SER A 84 -5.46 -8.89 -3.41
C SER A 84 -5.84 -10.12 -2.57
N MET A 85 -7.12 -10.24 -2.22
CA MET A 85 -7.64 -11.40 -1.51
C MET A 85 -7.49 -12.68 -2.34
N ARG A 86 -7.80 -12.62 -3.64
CA ARG A 86 -7.63 -13.76 -4.55
C ARG A 86 -6.17 -14.19 -4.63
N GLU A 87 -5.26 -13.25 -4.81
CA GLU A 87 -3.82 -13.54 -4.85
C GLU A 87 -3.35 -14.15 -3.53
N TYR A 88 -3.76 -13.59 -2.40
CA TYR A 88 -3.45 -14.13 -1.07
C TYR A 88 -3.91 -15.58 -0.90
N VAL A 89 -5.17 -15.88 -1.24
CA VAL A 89 -5.72 -17.23 -1.19
C VAL A 89 -4.96 -18.19 -2.12
N LEU A 90 -4.57 -17.73 -3.32
CA LEU A 90 -3.77 -18.51 -4.27
C LEU A 90 -2.39 -18.87 -3.72
N LEU A 91 -1.77 -17.99 -2.94
CA LEU A 91 -0.48 -18.23 -2.31
C LEU A 91 -0.58 -19.19 -1.12
N GLN A 92 -1.68 -19.15 -0.36
CA GLN A 92 -1.88 -19.99 0.83
C GLN A 92 -2.42 -21.38 0.48
N LEU A 93 -3.32 -21.51 -0.48
CA LEU A 93 -3.94 -22.77 -0.84
C LEU A 93 -3.22 -23.43 -2.02
N LYS A 94 -2.46 -24.49 -1.73
CA LYS A 94 -1.70 -25.24 -2.74
C LYS A 94 -2.61 -26.11 -3.64
N VAL A 95 -3.82 -26.47 -3.18
CA VAL A 95 -4.74 -27.36 -3.89
C VAL A 95 -5.73 -26.58 -4.74
N LYS A 96 -5.66 -26.74 -6.08
CA LYS A 96 -6.50 -26.01 -7.04
C LYS A 96 -8.00 -26.20 -6.80
N ALA A 97 -8.44 -27.42 -6.50
CA ALA A 97 -9.86 -27.72 -6.24
C ALA A 97 -10.42 -26.95 -5.02
N MET A 98 -9.61 -26.79 -3.95
CA MET A 98 -10.01 -26.00 -2.78
C MET A 98 -10.14 -24.51 -3.11
N ARG A 99 -9.24 -23.98 -3.94
CA ARG A 99 -9.30 -22.59 -4.40
C ARG A 99 -10.57 -22.33 -5.21
N ASP A 100 -10.84 -23.18 -6.19
CA ASP A 100 -12.01 -23.06 -7.06
C ASP A 100 -13.32 -23.18 -6.27
N LEU A 101 -13.37 -24.05 -5.25
CA LEU A 101 -14.51 -24.18 -4.34
C LEU A 101 -14.71 -22.91 -3.52
N LEU A 102 -13.63 -22.35 -2.95
CA LEU A 102 -13.68 -21.16 -2.12
C LEU A 102 -14.17 -19.94 -2.92
N PHE A 103 -13.62 -19.71 -4.12
CA PHE A 103 -14.00 -18.57 -4.97
C PHE A 103 -15.41 -18.67 -5.57
N ARG A 104 -15.97 -19.89 -5.70
CA ARG A 104 -17.37 -20.12 -6.08
C ARG A 104 -18.34 -19.94 -4.92
N SER A 105 -17.84 -19.90 -3.69
CA SER A 105 -18.67 -19.79 -2.51
C SER A 105 -19.13 -18.34 -2.31
N LYS A 106 -20.40 -18.06 -2.56
CA LYS A 106 -21.01 -16.77 -2.20
C LYS A 106 -20.83 -16.44 -0.72
N MET A 107 -20.81 -17.45 0.13
CA MET A 107 -20.60 -17.28 1.57
C MET A 107 -19.20 -16.71 1.87
N PHE A 108 -18.16 -17.14 1.17
CA PHE A 108 -16.83 -16.57 1.30
C PHE A 108 -16.80 -15.09 0.91
N THR A 109 -17.40 -14.74 -0.22
CA THR A 109 -17.52 -13.36 -0.68
C THR A 109 -18.28 -12.49 0.33
N TYR A 110 -19.39 -12.99 0.87
CA TYR A 110 -20.15 -12.27 1.89
C TYR A 110 -19.37 -12.11 3.21
N LEU A 111 -18.68 -13.14 3.67
CA LEU A 111 -17.86 -13.05 4.88
C LEU A 111 -16.69 -12.08 4.70
N ALA A 112 -16.03 -12.12 3.56
CA ALA A 112 -14.95 -11.18 3.25
C ALA A 112 -15.47 -9.73 3.25
N ALA A 113 -16.58 -9.46 2.58
CA ALA A 113 -17.19 -8.14 2.53
C ALA A 113 -17.74 -7.67 3.89
N ALA A 114 -18.19 -8.59 4.75
CA ALA A 114 -18.75 -8.29 6.07
C ALA A 114 -17.68 -8.17 7.17
N THR A 115 -16.41 -8.48 6.89
CA THR A 115 -15.34 -8.42 7.90
C THR A 115 -14.68 -7.03 7.85
N PRO A 116 -14.91 -6.16 8.86
CA PRO A 116 -14.30 -4.83 8.87
C PRO A 116 -12.77 -4.91 8.88
N GLY A 117 -12.12 -4.08 8.07
CA GLY A 117 -10.67 -4.00 7.99
C GLY A 117 -10.00 -5.10 7.15
N LEU A 118 -10.74 -6.09 6.64
CA LEU A 118 -10.13 -7.17 5.85
C LEU A 118 -9.59 -6.66 4.51
N ASN A 119 -10.31 -5.75 3.86
CA ASN A 119 -9.87 -5.11 2.62
C ASN A 119 -8.56 -4.35 2.81
N GLU A 120 -8.47 -3.60 3.90
CA GLU A 120 -7.25 -2.87 4.28
C GLU A 120 -6.10 -3.83 4.57
N LEU A 121 -6.36 -4.91 5.30
CA LEU A 121 -5.35 -5.91 5.64
C LEU A 121 -4.76 -6.57 4.38
N VAL A 122 -5.59 -6.99 3.43
CA VAL A 122 -5.10 -7.63 2.19
C VAL A 122 -4.40 -6.64 1.27
N THR A 123 -4.83 -5.38 1.26
CA THR A 123 -4.16 -4.30 0.53
C THR A 123 -2.76 -4.05 1.10
N ILE A 124 -2.62 -3.95 2.43
CA ILE A 124 -1.32 -3.84 3.09
C ILE A 124 -0.48 -5.10 2.85
N GLY A 125 -1.10 -6.27 2.83
CA GLY A 125 -0.45 -7.53 2.47
C GLY A 125 0.16 -7.50 1.07
N LYS A 126 -0.53 -6.90 0.09
CA LYS A 126 0.01 -6.70 -1.26
C LYS A 126 1.15 -5.70 -1.28
N ILE A 127 1.04 -4.60 -0.55
CA ILE A 127 2.14 -3.62 -0.40
C ILE A 127 3.38 -4.29 0.21
N TRP A 128 3.19 -5.09 1.26
CA TRP A 128 4.26 -5.88 1.88
C TRP A 128 4.92 -6.84 0.88
N GLU A 129 4.11 -7.54 0.09
CA GLU A 129 4.60 -8.47 -0.95
C GLU A 129 5.46 -7.72 -1.99
N LEU A 130 5.02 -6.55 -2.48
CA LEU A 130 5.77 -5.72 -3.42
C LEU A 130 7.10 -5.21 -2.82
N ALA A 131 7.15 -4.98 -1.51
CA ALA A 131 8.33 -4.52 -0.80
C ALA A 131 9.36 -5.64 -0.52
N GLN A 132 9.04 -6.92 -0.73
CA GLN A 132 9.97 -8.02 -0.49
C GLN A 132 11.08 -8.08 -1.52
N LEU A 133 12.31 -8.37 -1.08
CA LEU A 133 13.45 -8.64 -1.96
C LEU A 133 13.35 -10.02 -2.61
N ASP A 134 12.71 -10.97 -1.91
CA ASP A 134 12.45 -12.33 -2.36
C ASP A 134 10.95 -12.57 -2.49
N ARG A 135 10.38 -12.06 -3.59
CA ARG A 135 8.95 -12.17 -3.86
C ARG A 135 8.57 -13.62 -4.18
N LYS A 136 7.51 -14.09 -3.51
CA LYS A 136 6.95 -15.44 -3.72
C LYS A 136 6.17 -15.58 -5.03
N ILE A 137 5.82 -14.46 -5.67
CA ILE A 137 5.13 -14.45 -6.95
C ILE A 137 6.11 -14.82 -8.05
N LYS A 138 5.75 -15.83 -8.85
CA LYS A 138 6.56 -16.31 -9.96
C LYS A 138 6.78 -15.18 -10.97
N HIS A 139 8.06 -14.84 -11.23
CA HIS A 139 8.48 -13.72 -12.07
C HIS A 139 8.14 -12.31 -11.52
N GLY A 140 7.86 -12.18 -10.22
CA GLY A 140 7.71 -10.88 -9.58
C GLY A 140 8.96 -10.02 -9.72
N ARG A 141 8.78 -8.75 -10.10
CA ARG A 141 9.89 -7.78 -10.17
C ARG A 141 10.33 -7.39 -8.78
N LYS A 142 11.62 -7.07 -8.63
CA LYS A 142 12.16 -6.52 -7.38
C LYS A 142 12.18 -5.00 -7.50
N TYR A 143 11.56 -4.33 -6.55
CA TYR A 143 11.56 -2.88 -6.45
C TYR A 143 12.52 -2.43 -5.36
N ASP A 144 13.15 -1.29 -5.56
CA ASP A 144 14.02 -0.67 -4.56
C ASP A 144 13.21 0.25 -3.65
N LEU A 145 12.08 0.78 -4.15
CA LEU A 145 11.16 1.64 -3.42
C LEU A 145 9.71 1.36 -3.83
N VAL A 146 8.83 1.23 -2.85
CA VAL A 146 7.38 1.14 -3.00
C VAL A 146 6.76 2.42 -2.46
N ILE A 147 6.13 3.22 -3.30
CA ILE A 147 5.43 4.45 -2.91
C ILE A 147 3.94 4.18 -2.91
N VAL A 148 3.29 4.36 -1.77
CA VAL A 148 1.86 4.11 -1.59
C VAL A 148 1.10 5.43 -1.60
N ASP A 149 0.30 5.67 -2.63
CA ASP A 149 -0.70 6.74 -2.63
C ASP A 149 -1.88 6.28 -1.75
N ALA A 150 -1.81 6.64 -0.48
CA ALA A 150 -2.72 6.14 0.55
C ALA A 150 -4.06 6.89 0.54
N PRO A 151 -5.13 6.26 1.07
CA PRO A 151 -6.42 6.92 1.25
C PRO A 151 -6.31 8.22 2.06
N ALA A 152 -7.30 9.10 1.95
CA ALA A 152 -7.36 10.35 2.71
C ALA A 152 -7.39 10.11 4.24
N THR A 153 -6.93 11.10 5.02
CA THR A 153 -6.57 11.02 6.45
C THR A 153 -7.56 10.30 7.36
N GLY A 154 -8.87 10.48 7.20
CA GLY A 154 -9.85 9.77 8.05
C GLY A 154 -9.78 8.25 7.92
N HIS A 155 -9.39 7.74 6.77
CA HIS A 155 -9.19 6.31 6.51
C HIS A 155 -7.70 5.91 6.55
N GLY A 156 -6.78 6.85 6.40
CA GLY A 156 -5.34 6.59 6.33
C GLY A 156 -4.77 6.01 7.64
N ILE A 157 -5.19 6.55 8.79
CA ILE A 157 -4.79 6.05 10.10
C ILE A 157 -5.36 4.66 10.34
N SER A 158 -6.67 4.51 10.15
CA SER A 158 -7.34 3.20 10.29
C SER A 158 -6.70 2.15 9.38
N PHE A 159 -6.31 2.54 8.17
CA PHE A 159 -5.58 1.71 7.24
C PHE A 159 -4.26 1.21 7.85
N LEU A 160 -3.40 2.10 8.35
CA LEU A 160 -2.11 1.73 8.93
C LEU A 160 -2.23 0.98 10.27
N GLN A 161 -3.30 1.17 11.03
CA GLN A 161 -3.56 0.47 12.30
C GLN A 161 -4.23 -0.89 12.12
N THR A 162 -4.76 -1.21 10.93
CA THR A 162 -5.48 -2.45 10.65
C THR A 162 -4.68 -3.70 11.00
N PRO A 163 -3.40 -3.87 10.66
CA PRO A 163 -2.64 -5.06 11.02
C PRO A 163 -2.58 -5.29 12.53
N ARG A 164 -2.38 -4.23 13.32
CA ARG A 164 -2.38 -4.32 14.79
C ARG A 164 -3.73 -4.80 15.32
N THR A 165 -4.81 -4.29 14.77
CA THR A 165 -6.17 -4.70 15.13
C THR A 165 -6.39 -6.18 14.86
N PHE A 166 -6.01 -6.67 13.68
CA PHE A 166 -6.12 -8.08 13.33
C PHE A 166 -5.22 -8.99 14.16
N ALA A 167 -3.99 -8.59 14.49
CA ALA A 167 -3.11 -9.32 15.38
C ALA A 167 -3.73 -9.49 16.78
N ASN A 168 -4.40 -8.46 17.29
CA ASN A 168 -5.08 -8.52 18.59
C ASN A 168 -6.33 -9.43 18.58
N ILE A 169 -7.09 -9.43 17.47
CA ILE A 169 -8.30 -10.24 17.32
C ILE A 169 -7.94 -11.71 17.10
N ALA A 170 -7.05 -12.00 16.17
CA ALA A 170 -6.76 -13.35 15.73
C ALA A 170 -5.91 -14.16 16.73
N ARG A 171 -5.27 -13.57 17.69
CA ARG A 171 -4.43 -14.12 18.79
C ARG A 171 -3.47 -15.26 18.42
N VAL A 172 -3.81 -16.16 17.51
CA VAL A 172 -3.02 -17.32 17.06
C VAL A 172 -3.32 -17.65 15.60
N GLY A 173 -2.42 -18.40 14.94
CA GLY A 173 -2.60 -18.92 13.59
C GLY A 173 -2.04 -18.03 12.48
N PRO A 174 -2.24 -18.43 11.20
CA PRO A 174 -1.60 -17.77 10.05
C PRO A 174 -1.95 -16.28 9.92
N ILE A 175 -3.19 -15.91 10.21
CA ILE A 175 -3.66 -14.51 10.14
C ILE A 175 -2.93 -13.65 11.19
N HIS A 176 -2.79 -14.18 12.42
CA HIS A 176 -2.04 -13.49 13.48
C HIS A 176 -0.57 -13.26 13.08
N THR A 177 0.12 -14.33 12.66
CA THR A 177 1.53 -14.23 12.27
C THR A 177 1.72 -13.22 11.12
N GLN A 178 0.82 -13.24 10.16
CA GLN A 178 0.88 -12.33 9.01
C GLN A 178 0.58 -10.88 9.41
N ALA A 179 -0.43 -10.67 10.23
CA ALA A 179 -0.75 -9.35 10.76
C ALA A 179 0.43 -8.75 11.55
N LEU A 180 1.16 -9.56 12.32
CA LEU A 180 2.39 -9.11 12.99
C LEU A 180 3.48 -8.72 12.00
N GLN A 181 3.71 -9.47 10.93
CA GLN A 181 4.69 -9.13 9.88
C GLN A 181 4.34 -7.81 9.19
N LEU A 182 3.06 -7.57 8.91
CA LEU A 182 2.59 -6.31 8.33
C LEU A 182 2.77 -5.14 9.30
N GLN A 183 2.48 -5.38 10.58
CA GLN A 183 2.69 -4.38 11.63
C GLN A 183 4.18 -4.02 11.78
N GLU A 184 5.06 -5.03 11.77
CA GLU A 184 6.50 -4.83 11.82
C GLU A 184 6.99 -3.97 10.65
N MET A 185 6.55 -4.26 9.41
CA MET A 185 6.88 -3.43 8.25
C MET A 185 6.46 -1.97 8.44
N ILE A 186 5.22 -1.73 8.90
CA ILE A 186 4.69 -0.36 9.06
C ILE A 186 5.46 0.41 10.14
N THR A 187 5.84 -0.26 11.22
CA THR A 187 6.52 0.38 12.36
C THR A 187 8.04 0.43 12.26
N ASP A 188 8.60 -0.21 11.25
CA ASP A 188 10.05 -0.16 10.98
C ASP A 188 10.47 1.21 10.45
N LYS A 189 10.93 2.05 11.36
CA LYS A 189 11.35 3.44 11.05
C LYS A 189 12.58 3.51 10.12
N GLU A 190 13.35 2.44 9.99
CA GLU A 190 14.49 2.39 9.08
C GLU A 190 14.03 2.20 7.63
N HIS A 191 13.09 1.31 7.41
CA HIS A 191 12.66 0.90 6.08
C HIS A 191 11.33 1.54 5.61
N THR A 192 10.50 2.01 6.53
CA THR A 192 9.21 2.63 6.22
C THR A 192 9.18 4.10 6.63
N GLY A 193 8.60 4.93 5.79
CA GLY A 193 8.38 6.35 6.02
C GLY A 193 6.97 6.79 5.65
N THR A 194 6.56 7.93 6.19
CA THR A 194 5.28 8.56 5.86
C THR A 194 5.50 10.02 5.45
N VAL A 195 4.95 10.40 4.31
CA VAL A 195 4.90 11.77 3.81
C VAL A 195 3.50 12.31 4.02
N LEU A 196 3.38 13.33 4.87
CA LEU A 196 2.14 14.06 5.11
C LEU A 196 2.04 15.23 4.14
N VAL A 197 1.03 15.19 3.27
CA VAL A 197 0.74 16.26 2.31
C VAL A 197 -0.37 17.15 2.85
N SER A 198 -0.11 18.44 2.93
CA SER A 198 -1.07 19.44 3.41
C SER A 198 -1.07 20.68 2.54
N LEU A 199 -2.21 21.34 2.44
CA LEU A 199 -2.31 22.73 1.96
C LEU A 199 -2.13 23.70 3.13
N PRO A 200 -1.69 24.95 2.90
CA PRO A 200 -1.53 25.96 3.93
C PRO A 200 -2.89 26.57 4.32
N GLU A 201 -3.81 25.74 4.72
CA GLU A 201 -5.16 26.06 5.17
C GLU A 201 -5.36 25.48 6.58
N GLU A 202 -6.21 26.09 7.39
CA GLU A 202 -6.41 25.74 8.80
C GLU A 202 -6.79 24.24 8.99
N MET A 203 -7.80 23.76 8.25
CA MET A 203 -8.28 22.39 8.39
C MET A 203 -7.23 21.34 7.96
N PRO A 204 -6.61 21.41 6.77
CA PRO A 204 -5.57 20.45 6.38
C PRO A 204 -4.36 20.44 7.33
N VAL A 205 -3.94 21.60 7.84
CA VAL A 205 -2.83 21.69 8.78
C VAL A 205 -3.17 21.03 10.12
N ASN A 206 -4.35 21.31 10.68
CA ASN A 206 -4.79 20.71 11.94
C ASN A 206 -4.94 19.18 11.82
N GLU A 207 -5.52 18.69 10.71
CA GLU A 207 -5.61 17.25 10.46
C GLU A 207 -4.24 16.60 10.30
N SER A 208 -3.29 17.28 9.64
CA SER A 208 -1.93 16.77 9.49
C SER A 208 -1.19 16.70 10.83
N ALA A 209 -1.35 17.71 11.69
CA ALA A 209 -0.77 17.72 13.03
C ALA A 209 -1.35 16.60 13.92
N SER A 210 -2.66 16.36 13.84
CA SER A 210 -3.31 15.24 14.54
C SER A 210 -2.78 13.89 14.04
N LEU A 211 -2.63 13.74 12.74
CA LEU A 211 -2.11 12.53 12.12
C LEU A 211 -0.64 12.27 12.51
N GLU A 212 0.20 13.30 12.54
CA GLU A 212 1.59 13.19 12.99
C GLU A 212 1.66 12.66 14.43
N ALA A 213 0.82 13.21 15.32
CA ALA A 213 0.77 12.79 16.73
C ALA A 213 0.31 11.33 16.91
N GLU A 214 -0.52 10.80 16.00
CA GLU A 214 -0.97 9.41 16.06
C GLU A 214 0.01 8.41 15.42
N LEU A 215 0.93 8.88 14.57
CA LEU A 215 1.94 8.06 13.90
C LEU A 215 3.27 7.98 14.66
N THR A 216 3.48 8.83 15.67
CA THR A 216 4.69 8.87 16.51
C THR A 216 4.55 8.07 17.78
#